data_6832cda77ab85bf059e5dc098fafc2c0
#
_entry.id   6832cda77ab85bf059e5dc098fafc2c0
#
_cell.length_a   1.000
_cell.length_b   1.000
_cell.length_c   1.000
_cell.angle_alpha   90.00
_cell.angle_beta   90.00
_cell.angle_gamma   90.00
#
_symmetry.space_group_name_H-M   'P 1'
#
loop_
_entity.id
_entity.type
_entity.pdbx_description
1 polymer ?
#
loop_
_entity_poly.entity_id
_entity_poly.type
_entity_poly.pdbx_seq_one_letter_code
_entity_poly.pdbx_strand_id
1 'polypeptide(L)'
;MKALLMGAMAATLLASTAAQAQMKPEEMVETRQAGYQFMAWNMGKIKAQVIDGKEAYDQAKVAAAANTIAAIANSGMGALYSPETTTEQLGNKTRLKPEFFQNLEKAGQIGRDFTAAANQLASVAASGDQAAIKKAFGDVGGSCKSCHDNFRAER
;
A
#
# COMPACT_ATOMS: atom_id res chain seq x y z
N MET A 1 -56.63 8.95 47.64
CA MET A 1 -56.58 8.38 46.27
C MET A 1 -55.64 9.27 45.45
N LYS A 2 -54.40 8.86 45.27
CA LYS A 2 -53.40 9.61 44.48
C LYS A 2 -53.01 8.76 43.26
N ALA A 3 -53.43 9.18 42.07
CA ALA A 3 -53.10 8.56 40.80
C ALA A 3 -51.66 8.91 40.40
N LEU A 4 -50.82 7.91 40.28
CA LEU A 4 -49.48 8.03 39.74
C LEU A 4 -49.57 7.94 38.21
N LEU A 5 -49.31 9.04 37.52
CA LEU A 5 -49.10 9.08 36.07
C LEU A 5 -47.64 8.61 35.78
N MET A 6 -47.48 7.40 35.30
CA MET A 6 -46.21 6.91 34.73
C MET A 6 -46.12 7.39 33.30
N GLY A 7 -45.27 8.39 33.07
CA GLY A 7 -44.86 8.83 31.72
C GLY A 7 -43.84 7.85 31.13
N ALA A 8 -44.23 7.13 30.10
CA ALA A 8 -43.29 6.32 29.30
C ALA A 8 -42.49 7.23 28.36
N MET A 9 -41.23 7.45 28.66
CA MET A 9 -40.32 8.19 27.80
C MET A 9 -39.74 7.19 26.79
N ALA A 10 -40.27 7.18 25.57
CA ALA A 10 -39.78 6.40 24.47
C ALA A 10 -38.46 7.06 23.95
N ALA A 11 -37.33 6.49 24.31
CA ALA A 11 -36.01 6.88 23.75
C ALA A 11 -35.92 6.28 22.35
N THR A 12 -36.17 7.08 21.32
CA THR A 12 -35.87 6.75 19.93
C THR A 12 -34.35 6.84 19.72
N LEU A 13 -33.66 5.69 19.76
CA LEU A 13 -32.29 5.54 19.31
C LEU A 13 -32.27 5.75 17.80
N LEU A 14 -31.90 6.97 17.35
CA LEU A 14 -31.54 7.24 15.99
C LEU A 14 -30.19 6.51 15.74
N ALA A 15 -30.24 5.31 15.21
CA ALA A 15 -29.10 4.63 14.62
C ALA A 15 -28.69 5.40 13.35
N SER A 16 -27.84 6.40 13.50
CA SER A 16 -27.13 7.02 12.38
C SER A 16 -26.19 5.96 11.79
N THR A 17 -26.65 5.23 10.78
CA THR A 17 -25.78 4.49 9.89
C THR A 17 -24.90 5.54 9.19
N ALA A 18 -23.69 5.74 9.70
CA ALA A 18 -22.65 6.43 8.95
C ALA A 18 -22.41 5.57 7.70
N ALA A 19 -23.05 5.94 6.59
CA ALA A 19 -22.68 5.44 5.29
C ALA A 19 -21.23 5.90 5.10
N GLN A 20 -20.27 5.01 5.34
CA GLN A 20 -18.91 5.27 4.93
C GLN A 20 -18.96 5.45 3.43
N ALA A 21 -18.72 6.65 2.96
CA ALA A 21 -18.67 6.94 1.53
C ALA A 21 -17.57 6.04 0.95
N GLN A 22 -17.99 5.03 0.21
CA GLN A 22 -17.06 4.15 -0.50
C GLN A 22 -16.28 5.02 -1.48
N MET A 23 -14.96 4.93 -1.45
CA MET A 23 -14.09 5.69 -2.37
C MET A 23 -14.49 5.39 -3.81
N LYS A 24 -14.53 6.42 -4.64
CA LYS A 24 -14.75 6.25 -6.08
C LYS A 24 -13.57 5.51 -6.72
N PRO A 25 -13.78 4.78 -7.82
CA PRO A 25 -12.70 4.05 -8.50
C PRO A 25 -11.49 4.93 -8.85
N GLU A 26 -11.72 6.15 -9.30
CA GLU A 26 -10.65 7.12 -9.58
C GLU A 26 -9.86 7.49 -8.33
N GLU A 27 -10.53 7.76 -7.23
CA GLU A 27 -9.91 8.10 -5.94
C GLU A 27 -9.07 6.94 -5.40
N MET A 28 -9.53 5.69 -5.58
CA MET A 28 -8.77 4.48 -5.26
C MET A 28 -7.48 4.40 -6.09
N VAL A 29 -7.56 4.69 -7.40
CA VAL A 29 -6.41 4.72 -8.30
C VAL A 29 -5.42 5.80 -7.89
N GLU A 30 -5.87 7.02 -7.67
CA GLU A 30 -5.04 8.15 -7.26
C GLU A 30 -4.33 7.87 -5.93
N THR A 31 -5.07 7.35 -4.93
CA THR A 31 -4.52 7.04 -3.61
C THR A 31 -3.44 5.97 -3.69
N ARG A 32 -3.67 4.86 -4.42
CA ARG A 32 -2.64 3.83 -4.56
C ARG A 32 -1.44 4.30 -5.37
N GLN A 33 -1.65 5.12 -6.41
CA GLN A 33 -0.56 5.69 -7.20
C GLN A 33 0.32 6.61 -6.35
N ALA A 34 -0.28 7.46 -5.51
CA ALA A 34 0.44 8.32 -4.58
C ALA A 34 1.28 7.49 -3.59
N GLY A 35 0.71 6.42 -3.03
CA GLY A 35 1.43 5.50 -2.15
C GLY A 35 2.64 4.86 -2.84
N TYR A 36 2.46 4.34 -4.06
CA TYR A 36 3.57 3.75 -4.83
C TYR A 36 4.61 4.78 -5.25
N GLN A 37 4.22 6.00 -5.60
CA GLN A 37 5.17 7.08 -5.88
C GLN A 37 6.02 7.42 -4.65
N PHE A 38 5.39 7.49 -3.47
CA PHE A 38 6.11 7.79 -2.24
C PHE A 38 7.05 6.66 -1.83
N MET A 39 6.65 5.39 -2.04
CA MET A 39 7.57 4.25 -1.88
C MET A 39 8.75 4.32 -2.85
N ALA A 40 8.50 4.60 -4.13
CA ALA A 40 9.54 4.71 -5.14
C ALA A 40 10.56 5.82 -4.80
N TRP A 41 10.09 6.96 -4.29
CA TRP A 41 10.97 8.03 -3.83
C TRP A 41 11.85 7.58 -2.65
N ASN A 42 11.30 6.83 -1.68
CA ASN A 42 12.07 6.29 -0.58
C ASN A 42 13.06 5.19 -1.02
N MET A 43 12.67 4.33 -1.99
CA MET A 43 13.60 3.41 -2.64
C MET A 43 14.76 4.17 -3.32
N GLY A 44 14.48 5.31 -3.95
CA GLY A 44 15.50 6.17 -4.55
C GLY A 44 16.54 6.68 -3.55
N LYS A 45 16.12 7.05 -2.33
CA LYS A 45 17.03 7.49 -1.25
C LYS A 45 17.95 6.36 -0.79
N ILE A 46 17.42 5.16 -0.62
CA ILE A 46 18.21 3.99 -0.24
C ILE A 46 19.18 3.65 -1.39
N LYS A 47 18.70 3.70 -2.64
CA LYS A 47 19.51 3.42 -3.83
C LYS A 47 20.71 4.35 -3.92
N ALA A 48 20.51 5.65 -3.73
CA ALA A 48 21.58 6.64 -3.84
C ALA A 48 22.72 6.39 -2.85
N GLN A 49 22.40 5.92 -1.64
CA GLN A 49 23.38 5.71 -0.58
C GLN A 49 23.99 4.30 -0.57
N VAL A 50 23.18 3.26 -0.79
CA VAL A 50 23.61 1.86 -0.58
C VAL A 50 23.99 1.15 -1.88
N ILE A 51 23.37 1.54 -3.01
CA ILE A 51 23.56 0.85 -4.29
C ILE A 51 24.52 1.62 -5.19
N ASP A 52 24.24 2.91 -5.42
CA ASP A 52 24.96 3.75 -6.38
C ASP A 52 26.17 4.45 -5.74
N GLY A 53 26.18 4.62 -4.41
CA GLY A 53 27.25 5.37 -3.71
C GLY A 53 27.31 6.86 -4.09
N LYS A 54 26.20 7.43 -4.58
CA LYS A 54 26.13 8.85 -4.99
C LYS A 54 26.02 9.80 -3.81
N GLU A 55 25.54 9.28 -2.67
CA GLU A 55 25.41 9.99 -1.42
C GLU A 55 26.15 9.21 -0.32
N ALA A 56 26.69 9.91 0.67
CA ALA A 56 27.26 9.28 1.85
C ALA A 56 26.21 8.47 2.60
N TYR A 57 26.60 7.29 3.06
CA TYR A 57 25.71 6.43 3.85
C TYR A 57 25.35 7.08 5.18
N ASP A 58 24.05 7.18 5.43
CA ASP A 58 23.46 7.66 6.68
C ASP A 58 22.43 6.64 7.13
N GLN A 59 22.77 5.84 8.14
CA GLN A 59 21.92 4.76 8.65
C GLN A 59 20.53 5.27 9.04
N ALA A 60 20.43 6.43 9.70
CA ALA A 60 19.15 6.96 10.17
C ALA A 60 18.23 7.31 9.00
N LYS A 61 18.76 7.91 7.93
CA LYS A 61 18.00 8.22 6.72
C LYS A 61 17.56 6.97 5.97
N VAL A 62 18.45 5.99 5.85
CA VAL A 62 18.13 4.70 5.21
C VAL A 62 17.07 3.95 6.01
N ALA A 63 17.19 3.89 7.33
CA ALA A 63 16.18 3.26 8.19
C ALA A 63 14.83 3.98 8.12
N ALA A 64 14.81 5.31 8.14
CA ALA A 64 13.56 6.09 7.98
C ALA A 64 12.88 5.82 6.64
N ALA A 65 13.65 5.75 5.54
CA ALA A 65 13.12 5.43 4.22
C ALA A 65 12.55 4.00 4.16
N ALA A 66 13.27 3.01 4.71
CA ALA A 66 12.83 1.62 4.75
C ALA A 66 11.56 1.44 5.60
N ASN A 67 11.50 2.09 6.78
CA ASN A 67 10.30 2.08 7.63
C ASN A 67 9.08 2.69 6.93
N THR A 68 9.27 3.75 6.15
CA THR A 68 8.19 4.36 5.36
C THR A 68 7.66 3.38 4.32
N ILE A 69 8.54 2.67 3.61
CA ILE A 69 8.15 1.64 2.62
C ILE A 69 7.36 0.52 3.31
N ALA A 70 7.84 0.02 4.45
CA ALA A 70 7.17 -1.02 5.21
C ALA A 70 5.80 -0.56 5.74
N ALA A 71 5.70 0.67 6.26
CA ALA A 71 4.44 1.23 6.74
C ALA A 71 3.38 1.28 5.62
N ILE A 72 3.75 1.74 4.42
CA ILE A 72 2.82 1.77 3.28
C ILE A 72 2.48 0.34 2.83
N ALA A 73 3.44 -0.58 2.78
CA ALA A 73 3.20 -1.98 2.42
C ALA A 73 2.20 -2.67 3.37
N ASN A 74 2.18 -2.28 4.64
CA ASN A 74 1.27 -2.80 5.67
C ASN A 74 -0.02 -1.98 5.85
N SER A 75 -0.24 -0.90 5.07
CA SER A 75 -1.38 0.00 5.24
C SER A 75 -2.70 -0.53 4.65
N GLY A 76 -2.72 -1.75 4.11
CA GLY A 76 -3.94 -2.31 3.52
C GLY A 76 -4.20 -1.84 2.09
N MET A 77 -3.17 -1.46 1.32
CA MET A 77 -3.31 -1.00 -0.07
C MET A 77 -4.08 -1.95 -0.99
N GLY A 78 -4.21 -3.23 -0.61
CA GLY A 78 -5.02 -4.20 -1.36
C GLY A 78 -6.50 -3.79 -1.48
N ALA A 79 -7.02 -3.05 -0.51
CA ALA A 79 -8.38 -2.52 -0.55
C ALA A 79 -8.62 -1.46 -1.64
N LEU A 80 -7.53 -0.92 -2.22
CA LEU A 80 -7.60 0.07 -3.32
C LEU A 80 -7.64 -0.57 -4.71
N TYR A 81 -7.89 -1.89 -4.78
CA TYR A 81 -8.05 -2.63 -6.02
C TYR A 81 -9.48 -3.14 -6.13
N SER A 82 -10.19 -2.73 -7.17
CA SER A 82 -11.49 -3.27 -7.56
C SER A 82 -11.54 -3.46 -9.08
N PRO A 83 -12.42 -4.32 -9.61
CA PRO A 83 -12.59 -4.49 -11.06
C PRO A 83 -12.83 -3.17 -11.80
N GLU A 84 -13.48 -2.19 -11.14
CA GLU A 84 -13.77 -0.87 -11.67
C GLU A 84 -12.52 0.02 -11.81
N THR A 85 -11.37 -0.40 -11.23
CA THR A 85 -10.10 0.36 -11.28
C THR A 85 -9.14 -0.12 -12.38
N THR A 86 -9.63 -0.91 -13.34
CA THR A 86 -8.84 -1.45 -14.46
C THR A 86 -8.77 -0.52 -15.66
N THR A 87 -7.87 -0.83 -16.59
CA THR A 87 -7.76 -0.11 -17.87
C THR A 87 -9.02 -0.21 -18.73
N GLU A 88 -9.82 -1.26 -18.58
CA GLU A 88 -11.10 -1.40 -19.29
C GLU A 88 -12.13 -0.37 -18.80
N GLN A 89 -12.11 -0.03 -17.51
CA GLN A 89 -13.09 0.86 -16.91
C GLN A 89 -12.62 2.33 -16.91
N LEU A 90 -11.33 2.57 -16.66
CA LEU A 90 -10.80 3.92 -16.44
C LEU A 90 -9.79 4.37 -17.53
N GLY A 91 -9.57 3.55 -18.56
CA GLY A 91 -8.67 3.88 -19.66
C GLY A 91 -7.27 4.24 -19.18
N ASN A 92 -6.76 5.38 -19.64
CA ASN A 92 -5.40 5.86 -19.34
C ASN A 92 -5.19 6.39 -17.92
N LYS A 93 -6.25 6.50 -17.09
CA LYS A 93 -6.13 6.92 -15.69
C LYS A 93 -5.43 5.87 -14.83
N THR A 94 -5.43 4.62 -15.27
CA THR A 94 -4.79 3.49 -14.61
C THR A 94 -3.96 2.67 -15.58
N ARG A 95 -3.11 1.78 -15.04
CA ARG A 95 -2.39 0.76 -15.81
C ARG A 95 -2.69 -0.65 -15.31
N LEU A 96 -3.66 -0.80 -14.42
CA LEU A 96 -4.05 -2.10 -13.88
C LEU A 96 -4.79 -2.88 -14.97
N LYS A 97 -4.23 -4.02 -15.35
CA LYS A 97 -4.84 -4.94 -16.32
C LYS A 97 -5.99 -5.72 -15.68
N PRO A 98 -7.09 -6.03 -16.43
CA PRO A 98 -8.21 -6.85 -15.93
C PRO A 98 -7.79 -8.24 -15.46
N GLU A 99 -6.70 -8.79 -16.03
CA GLU A 99 -6.14 -10.10 -15.67
C GLU A 99 -5.73 -10.21 -14.20
N PHE A 100 -5.54 -9.09 -13.52
CA PHE A 100 -5.32 -9.06 -12.08
C PHE A 100 -6.44 -9.78 -11.33
N PHE A 101 -7.69 -9.51 -11.69
CA PHE A 101 -8.88 -10.10 -11.04
C PHE A 101 -9.17 -11.52 -11.50
N GLN A 102 -8.61 -11.95 -12.62
CA GLN A 102 -8.66 -13.34 -13.09
C GLN A 102 -7.60 -14.22 -12.41
N ASN A 103 -6.60 -13.62 -11.76
CA ASN A 103 -5.46 -14.31 -11.15
C ASN A 103 -5.22 -13.82 -9.70
N LEU A 104 -6.28 -13.75 -8.89
CA LEU A 104 -6.23 -13.19 -7.52
C LEU A 104 -5.27 -13.96 -6.59
N GLU A 105 -5.13 -15.26 -6.76
CA GLU A 105 -4.18 -16.06 -5.98
C GLU A 105 -2.74 -15.58 -6.22
N LYS A 106 -2.34 -15.44 -7.50
CA LYS A 106 -1.02 -14.95 -7.90
C LYS A 106 -0.81 -13.49 -7.46
N ALA A 107 -1.81 -12.64 -7.66
CA ALA A 107 -1.76 -11.25 -7.23
C ALA A 107 -1.59 -11.14 -5.71
N GLY A 108 -2.34 -11.93 -4.95
CA GLY A 108 -2.25 -12.01 -3.50
C GLY A 108 -0.90 -12.53 -3.01
N GLN A 109 -0.32 -13.54 -3.70
CA GLN A 109 1.02 -14.02 -3.36
C GLN A 109 2.08 -12.94 -3.56
N ILE A 110 2.07 -12.26 -4.72
CA ILE A 110 2.99 -11.14 -5.00
C ILE A 110 2.85 -10.03 -3.94
N GLY A 111 1.62 -9.73 -3.51
CA GLY A 111 1.37 -8.76 -2.46
C GLY A 111 1.97 -9.15 -1.11
N ARG A 112 1.84 -10.44 -0.72
CA ARG A 112 2.46 -10.98 0.51
C ARG A 112 3.99 -10.93 0.43
N ASP A 113 4.55 -11.36 -0.69
CA ASP A 113 6.01 -11.35 -0.92
C ASP A 113 6.58 -9.93 -0.85
N PHE A 114 5.86 -8.96 -1.44
CA PHE A 114 6.21 -7.55 -1.33
C PHE A 114 6.20 -7.05 0.12
N THR A 115 5.15 -7.36 0.88
CA THR A 115 5.04 -6.94 2.29
C THR A 115 6.15 -7.57 3.13
N ALA A 116 6.44 -8.86 2.93
CA ALA A 116 7.54 -9.53 3.60
C ALA A 116 8.91 -8.92 3.28
N ALA A 117 9.17 -8.62 1.99
CA ALA A 117 10.41 -7.98 1.56
C ALA A 117 10.56 -6.55 2.12
N ALA A 118 9.48 -5.78 2.18
CA ALA A 118 9.49 -4.44 2.76
C ALA A 118 9.77 -4.46 4.27
N ASN A 119 9.17 -5.40 5.00
CA ASN A 119 9.43 -5.59 6.43
C ASN A 119 10.87 -6.04 6.70
N GLN A 120 11.39 -6.95 5.86
CA GLN A 120 12.79 -7.37 5.93
C GLN A 120 13.75 -6.19 5.67
N LEU A 121 13.46 -5.35 4.67
CA LEU A 121 14.26 -4.15 4.37
C LEU A 121 14.29 -3.20 5.59
N ALA A 122 13.15 -2.96 6.24
CA ALA A 122 13.08 -2.13 7.45
C ALA A 122 13.92 -2.72 8.59
N SER A 123 13.83 -4.04 8.80
CA SER A 123 14.57 -4.74 9.84
C SER A 123 16.09 -4.63 9.65
N VAL A 124 16.59 -4.91 8.44
CA VAL A 124 18.05 -4.85 8.17
C VAL A 124 18.56 -3.41 8.09
N ALA A 125 17.74 -2.45 7.68
CA ALA A 125 18.10 -1.04 7.71
C ALA A 125 18.34 -0.53 9.14
N ALA A 126 17.59 -1.03 10.11
CA ALA A 126 17.78 -0.72 11.53
C ALA A 126 19.13 -1.23 12.08
N SER A 127 19.62 -2.36 11.57
CA SER A 127 20.94 -2.91 11.97
C SER A 127 22.12 -2.18 11.36
N GLY A 128 21.96 -1.45 10.24
CA GLY A 128 23.01 -0.76 9.54
C GLY A 128 23.90 -1.65 8.66
N ASP A 129 23.60 -2.94 8.52
CA ASP A 129 24.32 -3.86 7.63
C ASP A 129 24.02 -3.53 6.16
N GLN A 130 24.93 -2.82 5.50
CA GLN A 130 24.75 -2.37 4.13
C GLN A 130 24.64 -3.54 3.12
N ALA A 131 25.29 -4.67 3.37
CA ALA A 131 25.19 -5.84 2.50
C ALA A 131 23.81 -6.49 2.59
N ALA A 132 23.28 -6.62 3.80
CA ALA A 132 21.91 -7.09 4.04
C ALA A 132 20.87 -6.12 3.47
N ILE A 133 21.07 -4.80 3.63
CA ILE A 133 20.20 -3.76 3.05
C ILE A 133 20.19 -3.86 1.52
N LYS A 134 21.36 -4.02 0.87
CA LYS A 134 21.47 -4.16 -0.58
C LYS A 134 20.66 -5.37 -1.08
N LYS A 135 20.77 -6.51 -0.39
CA LYS A 135 20.00 -7.71 -0.73
C LYS A 135 18.49 -7.45 -0.59
N ALA A 136 18.05 -6.98 0.57
CA ALA A 136 16.63 -6.73 0.84
C ALA A 136 16.03 -5.65 -0.10
N PHE A 137 16.80 -4.64 -0.47
CA PHE A 137 16.43 -3.68 -1.51
C PHE A 137 16.14 -4.36 -2.85
N GLY A 138 16.98 -5.31 -3.25
CA GLY A 138 16.78 -6.13 -4.44
C GLY A 138 15.48 -6.95 -4.38
N ASP A 139 15.19 -7.54 -3.22
CA ASP A 139 13.99 -8.35 -3.00
C ASP A 139 12.71 -7.50 -3.12
N VAL A 140 12.68 -6.28 -2.56
CA VAL A 140 11.59 -5.31 -2.76
C VAL A 140 11.42 -4.95 -4.23
N GLY A 141 12.52 -4.62 -4.92
CA GLY A 141 12.52 -4.31 -6.35
C GLY A 141 11.99 -5.46 -7.20
N GLY A 142 12.38 -6.70 -6.87
CA GLY A 142 11.90 -7.92 -7.52
C GLY A 142 10.39 -8.10 -7.39
N SER A 143 9.83 -7.87 -6.21
CA SER A 143 8.39 -7.94 -5.97
C SER A 143 7.62 -6.88 -6.77
N CYS A 144 8.14 -5.64 -6.82
CA CYS A 144 7.56 -4.59 -7.66
C CYS A 144 7.56 -5.00 -9.14
N LYS A 145 8.68 -5.52 -9.62
CA LYS A 145 8.81 -5.99 -11.01
C LYS A 145 7.84 -7.13 -11.31
N SER A 146 7.73 -8.10 -10.42
CA SER A 146 6.82 -9.23 -10.60
C SER A 146 5.36 -8.79 -10.79
N CYS A 147 4.87 -7.84 -9.99
CA CYS A 147 3.53 -7.29 -10.17
C CYS A 147 3.39 -6.55 -11.50
N HIS A 148 4.38 -5.74 -11.85
CA HIS A 148 4.36 -4.95 -13.09
C HIS A 148 4.36 -5.83 -14.33
N ASP A 149 5.18 -6.85 -14.40
CA ASP A 149 5.27 -7.76 -15.55
C ASP A 149 3.95 -8.52 -15.79
N ASN A 150 3.25 -8.87 -14.71
CA ASN A 150 2.01 -9.63 -14.82
C ASN A 150 0.76 -8.76 -15.03
N PHE A 151 0.67 -7.63 -14.31
CA PHE A 151 -0.60 -6.93 -14.12
C PHE A 151 -0.59 -5.45 -14.51
N ARG A 152 0.53 -4.93 -15.01
CA ARG A 152 0.64 -3.53 -15.44
C ARG A 152 0.71 -3.45 -16.97
N ALA A 153 -0.19 -2.66 -17.57
CA ALA A 153 -0.18 -2.40 -19.00
C ALA A 153 1.07 -1.57 -19.41
N GLU A 154 1.61 -1.83 -20.58
CA GLU A 154 2.63 -0.98 -21.21
C GLU A 154 2.02 0.37 -21.62
N ARG A 155 2.88 1.36 -21.80
CA ARG A 155 2.46 2.67 -22.34
C ARG A 155 2.60 2.70 -23.85
#